data_d30830a1f9d2a866c34dec5cdc8f0541
#
_entry.id   d30830a1f9d2a866c34dec5cdc8f0541
#
_cell.length_a   1.000
_cell.length_b   1.000
_cell.length_c   1.000
_cell.angle_alpha   90.00
_cell.angle_beta   90.00
_cell.angle_gamma   90.00
#
_symmetry.space_group_name_H-M   'P 1'
#
loop_
_entity.id
_entity.type
_entity.pdbx_description
1 polymer ?
#
loop_
_entity_poly.entity_id
_entity_poly.type
_entity_poly.pdbx_seq_one_letter_code
_entity_poly.pdbx_strand_id
1 'polypeptide(L)'
;MKLKTTLLGKTYTFRDIKQVLAKANEEKTGDQLAGLAAESAQERVAAKVVLSALTLADLREHPAVPYESDEVTRIIQDDVNETVYEKIRGWTVSDLREWILDETTTGSDIRKLSRGLTAEMIAAVCKLMGNLDLIYAASKITVTAHCNTTIGLPGTLSCRLQPNHTTDDPEGITASTLEGLSFGAGDAVIGLNPVTDSPEQVGKVLRRFQKIKEHWQIPTQICVLAHVTAQIKAVKAGAPCDLIFQSIAGSQKGNEAFGFSAATLEEARQLLLKQGTAEGPNVMYFETGQGSELSSNAHFDTDQVTMEARCYGFAKRFSPFLVNTVVGFIGPEYLYDARQVTRAGLEDHFMGKLTGISMGCDCCYTNHMKADQNDIENLAGLLTMAGCNYFMGIPHGDDIMLNYQTTGFRETAALREITGKTAIPEFQRWLEKMGFVENGRLTKKAGDGSSLLF
;
A
#
# COMPACT_ATOMS: atom_id res chain seq x y z
N MET A 1 -16.14 -11.93 -27.65
CA MET A 1 -15.10 -12.36 -26.68
C MET A 1 -14.89 -13.88 -26.74
N LYS A 2 -13.63 -14.36 -26.83
CA LYS A 2 -13.31 -15.81 -26.93
C LYS A 2 -12.53 -16.24 -25.69
N LEU A 3 -13.21 -16.93 -24.75
CA LEU A 3 -12.63 -17.37 -23.48
C LEU A 3 -12.07 -18.81 -23.56
N LYS A 4 -11.33 -19.12 -24.64
CA LYS A 4 -10.71 -20.43 -24.82
C LYS A 4 -9.43 -20.34 -25.66
N THR A 5 -8.50 -21.24 -25.40
CA THR A 5 -7.27 -21.41 -26.17
C THR A 5 -6.84 -22.87 -26.21
N THR A 6 -5.98 -23.24 -27.15
CA THR A 6 -5.37 -24.56 -27.21
C THR A 6 -3.87 -24.41 -26.96
N LEU A 7 -3.35 -25.12 -25.98
CA LEU A 7 -1.94 -25.15 -25.62
C LEU A 7 -1.47 -26.59 -25.49
N LEU A 8 -0.39 -26.94 -26.20
CA LEU A 8 0.20 -28.28 -26.21
C LEU A 8 -0.82 -29.42 -26.51
N GLY A 9 -1.74 -29.16 -27.44
CA GLY A 9 -2.76 -30.12 -27.84
C GLY A 9 -3.98 -30.24 -26.94
N LYS A 10 -3.98 -29.53 -25.79
CA LYS A 10 -5.11 -29.46 -24.84
C LYS A 10 -5.85 -28.16 -25.00
N THR A 11 -7.19 -28.20 -25.11
CA THR A 11 -8.05 -27.02 -25.12
C THR A 11 -8.46 -26.65 -23.71
N TYR A 12 -8.24 -25.39 -23.35
CA TYR A 12 -8.68 -24.76 -22.09
C TYR A 12 -9.83 -23.80 -22.38
N THR A 13 -10.90 -23.91 -21.63
CA THR A 13 -12.09 -23.05 -21.74
C THR A 13 -12.40 -22.46 -20.36
N PHE A 14 -12.64 -21.16 -20.30
CA PHE A 14 -12.96 -20.44 -19.08
C PHE A 14 -14.42 -19.96 -19.13
N ARG A 15 -15.09 -20.00 -17.98
CA ARG A 15 -16.52 -19.68 -17.84
C ARG A 15 -16.80 -18.19 -18.13
N ASP A 16 -15.99 -17.33 -17.55
CA ASP A 16 -16.12 -15.88 -17.58
C ASP A 16 -14.77 -15.16 -17.39
N ILE A 17 -14.76 -13.83 -17.47
CA ILE A 17 -13.55 -13.02 -17.30
C ILE A 17 -12.97 -13.15 -15.90
N LYS A 18 -13.78 -13.26 -14.84
CA LYS A 18 -13.28 -13.48 -13.48
C LYS A 18 -12.44 -14.74 -13.38
N GLN A 19 -12.91 -15.83 -13.99
CA GLN A 19 -12.15 -17.07 -14.01
C GLN A 19 -10.85 -16.93 -14.81
N VAL A 20 -10.84 -16.20 -15.92
CA VAL A 20 -9.61 -15.91 -16.68
C VAL A 20 -8.64 -15.13 -15.79
N LEU A 21 -9.08 -14.09 -15.12
CA LEU A 21 -8.26 -13.29 -14.20
C LEU A 21 -7.68 -14.15 -13.07
N ALA A 22 -8.51 -14.95 -12.41
CA ALA A 22 -8.09 -15.81 -11.30
C ALA A 22 -7.08 -16.88 -11.75
N LYS A 23 -7.36 -17.57 -12.84
CA LYS A 23 -6.48 -18.64 -13.38
C LYS A 23 -5.17 -18.10 -13.99
N ALA A 24 -5.14 -16.82 -14.42
CA ALA A 24 -3.92 -16.17 -14.93
C ALA A 24 -3.00 -15.70 -13.80
N ASN A 25 -3.47 -15.68 -12.56
CA ASN A 25 -2.72 -15.19 -11.41
C ASN A 25 -1.51 -16.08 -11.10
N GLU A 26 -0.42 -15.49 -10.60
CA GLU A 26 0.68 -16.27 -10.03
C GLU A 26 0.17 -17.04 -8.80
N GLU A 27 0.78 -18.16 -8.52
CA GLU A 27 0.36 -19.07 -7.46
C GLU A 27 0.38 -18.37 -6.09
N LYS A 28 -0.79 -18.40 -5.42
CA LYS A 28 -0.98 -17.89 -4.07
C LYS A 28 -1.87 -18.85 -3.28
N THR A 29 -1.52 -19.07 -2.05
CA THR A 29 -2.19 -20.04 -1.17
C THR A 29 -3.67 -19.67 -0.97
N GLY A 30 -4.01 -18.40 -0.79
CA GLY A 30 -5.40 -17.96 -0.62
C GLY A 30 -6.28 -18.30 -1.83
N ASP A 31 -5.79 -18.02 -3.04
CA ASP A 31 -6.52 -18.38 -4.27
C ASP A 31 -6.67 -19.90 -4.43
N GLN A 32 -5.67 -20.68 -3.98
CA GLN A 32 -5.76 -22.16 -3.97
C GLN A 32 -6.84 -22.65 -3.01
N LEU A 33 -6.85 -22.14 -1.76
CA LEU A 33 -7.83 -22.51 -0.75
C LEU A 33 -9.25 -22.11 -1.13
N ALA A 34 -9.40 -20.99 -1.83
CA ALA A 34 -10.69 -20.54 -2.35
C ALA A 34 -11.14 -21.29 -3.63
N GLY A 35 -10.30 -22.18 -4.18
CA GLY A 35 -10.60 -22.90 -5.43
C GLY A 35 -10.55 -22.04 -6.69
N LEU A 36 -9.89 -20.89 -6.63
CA LEU A 36 -9.78 -19.90 -7.71
C LEU A 36 -8.52 -20.08 -8.56
N ALA A 37 -7.43 -20.57 -7.96
CA ALA A 37 -6.15 -20.75 -8.61
C ALA A 37 -6.18 -21.71 -9.81
N ALA A 38 -5.25 -21.56 -10.73
CA ALA A 38 -5.04 -22.54 -11.79
C ALA A 38 -4.61 -23.90 -11.20
N GLU A 39 -5.15 -24.98 -11.75
CA GLU A 39 -4.84 -26.36 -11.34
C GLU A 39 -3.45 -26.81 -11.77
N SER A 40 -2.84 -26.10 -12.72
CA SER A 40 -1.51 -26.39 -13.25
C SER A 40 -0.86 -25.15 -13.87
N ALA A 41 0.46 -25.20 -14.04
CA ALA A 41 1.21 -24.17 -14.75
C ALA A 41 0.72 -24.01 -16.20
N GLN A 42 0.32 -25.11 -16.87
CA GLN A 42 -0.22 -25.06 -18.22
C GLN A 42 -1.57 -24.34 -18.27
N GLU A 43 -2.47 -24.56 -17.30
CA GLU A 43 -3.73 -23.83 -17.22
C GLU A 43 -3.49 -22.35 -16.97
N ARG A 44 -2.53 -22.00 -16.08
CA ARG A 44 -2.16 -20.60 -15.85
C ARG A 44 -1.66 -19.92 -17.12
N VAL A 45 -0.78 -20.57 -17.88
CA VAL A 45 -0.30 -20.04 -19.16
C VAL A 45 -1.45 -19.91 -20.16
N ALA A 46 -2.34 -20.89 -20.25
CA ALA A 46 -3.52 -20.81 -21.12
C ALA A 46 -4.43 -19.63 -20.74
N ALA A 47 -4.65 -19.41 -19.44
CA ALA A 47 -5.40 -18.25 -18.96
C ALA A 47 -4.70 -16.92 -19.31
N LYS A 48 -3.37 -16.82 -19.14
CA LYS A 48 -2.59 -15.64 -19.57
C LYS A 48 -2.68 -15.38 -21.07
N VAL A 49 -2.70 -16.42 -21.92
CA VAL A 49 -2.91 -16.28 -23.36
C VAL A 49 -4.29 -15.72 -23.69
N VAL A 50 -5.34 -16.19 -22.99
CA VAL A 50 -6.68 -15.63 -23.16
C VAL A 50 -6.75 -14.21 -22.65
N LEU A 51 -6.21 -13.95 -21.46
CA LEU A 51 -6.18 -12.61 -20.82
C LEU A 51 -5.47 -11.59 -21.71
N SER A 52 -4.34 -11.95 -22.33
CA SER A 52 -3.57 -11.06 -23.20
C SER A 52 -4.35 -10.55 -24.41
N ALA A 53 -5.33 -11.33 -24.88
CA ALA A 53 -6.18 -11.01 -26.03
C ALA A 53 -7.51 -10.29 -25.66
N LEU A 54 -7.87 -10.19 -24.38
CA LEU A 54 -9.04 -9.43 -23.95
C LEU A 54 -8.78 -7.94 -24.16
N THR A 55 -9.83 -7.23 -24.61
CA THR A 55 -9.76 -5.77 -24.74
C THR A 55 -10.03 -5.08 -23.37
N LEU A 56 -9.58 -3.83 -23.24
CA LEU A 56 -9.89 -3.04 -22.06
C LEU A 56 -11.41 -2.78 -21.96
N ALA A 57 -12.13 -2.74 -23.08
CA ALA A 57 -13.59 -2.71 -23.10
C ALA A 57 -14.21 -3.98 -22.48
N ASP A 58 -13.71 -5.17 -22.86
CA ASP A 58 -14.20 -6.42 -22.27
C ASP A 58 -14.08 -6.42 -20.74
N LEU A 59 -12.97 -5.90 -20.19
CA LEU A 59 -12.74 -5.82 -18.74
C LEU A 59 -13.65 -4.79 -18.07
N ARG A 60 -13.91 -3.65 -18.70
CA ARG A 60 -14.80 -2.61 -18.15
C ARG A 60 -16.26 -3.05 -18.11
N GLU A 61 -16.72 -3.73 -19.16
CA GLU A 61 -18.08 -4.21 -19.30
C GLU A 61 -18.39 -5.40 -18.36
N HIS A 62 -17.35 -6.05 -17.81
CA HIS A 62 -17.49 -7.20 -16.92
C HIS A 62 -16.69 -6.99 -15.63
N PRO A 63 -17.09 -6.05 -14.76
CA PRO A 63 -16.40 -5.80 -13.50
C PRO A 63 -16.47 -7.03 -12.58
N ALA A 64 -15.48 -7.18 -11.69
CA ALA A 64 -15.39 -8.32 -10.78
C ALA A 64 -16.60 -8.44 -9.84
N VAL A 65 -17.15 -7.32 -9.40
CA VAL A 65 -18.41 -7.21 -8.64
C VAL A 65 -19.35 -6.30 -9.43
N PRO A 66 -20.65 -6.67 -9.58
CA PRO A 66 -21.59 -5.88 -10.40
C PRO A 66 -21.75 -4.45 -9.89
N TYR A 67 -21.84 -3.50 -10.82
CA TYR A 67 -21.97 -2.05 -10.54
C TYR A 67 -23.17 -1.74 -9.63
N GLU A 68 -24.32 -2.36 -9.88
CA GLU A 68 -25.56 -2.09 -9.16
C GLU A 68 -25.50 -2.51 -7.69
N SER A 69 -24.67 -3.49 -7.36
CA SER A 69 -24.64 -4.14 -6.04
C SER A 69 -23.43 -3.75 -5.18
N ASP A 70 -22.48 -2.93 -5.70
CA ASP A 70 -21.24 -2.66 -5.00
C ASP A 70 -20.79 -1.20 -5.13
N GLU A 71 -20.69 -0.50 -4.00
CA GLU A 71 -20.26 0.90 -3.94
C GLU A 71 -18.83 1.08 -4.46
N VAL A 72 -17.93 0.12 -4.20
CA VAL A 72 -16.53 0.19 -4.67
C VAL A 72 -16.48 0.13 -6.19
N THR A 73 -17.28 -0.74 -6.83
CA THR A 73 -17.39 -0.79 -8.29
C THR A 73 -17.89 0.53 -8.86
N ARG A 74 -18.93 1.14 -8.25
CA ARG A 74 -19.42 2.46 -8.69
C ARG A 74 -18.34 3.51 -8.62
N ILE A 75 -17.63 3.60 -7.50
CA ILE A 75 -16.53 4.57 -7.34
C ILE A 75 -15.44 4.37 -8.39
N ILE A 76 -15.03 3.12 -8.68
CA ILE A 76 -13.99 2.81 -9.67
C ILE A 76 -14.46 3.18 -11.09
N GLN A 77 -15.67 2.78 -11.46
CA GLN A 77 -16.19 3.00 -12.81
C GLN A 77 -16.47 4.50 -13.10
N ASP A 78 -17.00 5.21 -12.10
CA ASP A 78 -17.37 6.63 -12.22
C ASP A 78 -16.13 7.56 -12.21
N ASP A 79 -14.97 7.10 -11.66
CA ASP A 79 -13.71 7.85 -11.67
C ASP A 79 -12.97 7.77 -13.03
N VAL A 80 -13.40 6.89 -13.94
CA VAL A 80 -12.75 6.73 -15.25
C VAL A 80 -12.88 8.00 -16.08
N ASN A 81 -11.74 8.51 -16.57
CA ASN A 81 -11.75 9.60 -17.53
C ASN A 81 -12.15 9.09 -18.91
N GLU A 82 -13.39 9.33 -19.32
CA GLU A 82 -13.96 8.86 -20.58
C GLU A 82 -13.16 9.28 -21.80
N THR A 83 -12.65 10.51 -21.84
CA THR A 83 -11.85 11.02 -22.97
C THR A 83 -10.55 10.23 -23.16
N VAL A 84 -9.96 9.75 -22.07
CA VAL A 84 -8.77 8.88 -22.10
C VAL A 84 -9.18 7.47 -22.47
N TYR A 85 -10.22 6.94 -21.82
CA TYR A 85 -10.70 5.57 -22.04
C TYR A 85 -11.08 5.32 -23.51
N GLU A 86 -11.82 6.21 -24.16
CA GLU A 86 -12.23 6.07 -25.56
C GLU A 86 -11.04 5.90 -26.53
N LYS A 87 -9.86 6.39 -26.18
CA LYS A 87 -8.64 6.22 -26.99
C LYS A 87 -8.02 4.84 -26.87
N ILE A 88 -8.27 4.16 -25.76
CA ILE A 88 -7.59 2.89 -25.41
C ILE A 88 -8.56 1.72 -25.27
N ARG A 89 -9.87 1.92 -25.31
CA ARG A 89 -10.86 0.86 -25.08
C ARG A 89 -10.68 -0.37 -25.98
N GLY A 90 -10.17 -0.18 -27.19
CA GLY A 90 -9.90 -1.23 -28.15
C GLY A 90 -8.54 -1.92 -27.99
N TRP A 91 -7.68 -1.40 -27.09
CA TRP A 91 -6.40 -2.05 -26.81
C TRP A 91 -6.64 -3.38 -26.09
N THR A 92 -5.82 -4.36 -26.43
CA THR A 92 -5.75 -5.59 -25.63
C THR A 92 -4.92 -5.37 -24.37
N VAL A 93 -5.04 -6.29 -23.41
CA VAL A 93 -4.18 -6.27 -22.22
C VAL A 93 -2.70 -6.41 -22.61
N SER A 94 -2.40 -7.15 -23.70
CA SER A 94 -1.05 -7.23 -24.27
C SER A 94 -0.57 -5.88 -24.80
N ASP A 95 -1.43 -5.15 -25.54
CA ASP A 95 -1.06 -3.83 -26.06
C ASP A 95 -0.74 -2.85 -24.92
N LEU A 96 -1.54 -2.88 -23.86
CA LEU A 96 -1.29 -2.06 -22.66
C LEU A 96 0.04 -2.44 -21.99
N ARG A 97 0.33 -3.75 -21.86
CA ARG A 97 1.59 -4.22 -21.29
C ARG A 97 2.79 -3.73 -22.10
N GLU A 98 2.78 -3.98 -23.42
CA GLU A 98 3.89 -3.59 -24.30
C GLU A 98 4.11 -2.07 -24.27
N TRP A 99 3.02 -1.29 -24.30
CA TRP A 99 3.11 0.17 -24.21
C TRP A 99 3.70 0.65 -22.88
N ILE A 100 3.31 0.07 -21.74
CA ILE A 100 3.89 0.43 -20.42
C ILE A 100 5.38 0.12 -20.37
N LEU A 101 5.80 -1.02 -20.96
CA LEU A 101 7.18 -1.49 -20.92
C LEU A 101 8.06 -0.82 -21.99
N ASP A 102 7.50 -0.18 -22.99
CA ASP A 102 8.24 0.51 -24.05
C ASP A 102 9.18 1.57 -23.45
N GLU A 103 10.42 1.59 -23.89
CA GLU A 103 11.48 2.46 -23.39
C GLU A 103 11.18 3.94 -23.59
N THR A 104 10.41 4.29 -24.62
CA THR A 104 10.00 5.66 -24.93
C THR A 104 8.80 6.14 -24.13
N THR A 105 8.05 5.24 -23.54
CA THR A 105 6.89 5.57 -22.69
C THR A 105 7.38 6.09 -21.35
N THR A 106 7.08 7.38 -21.07
CA THR A 106 7.48 8.02 -19.82
C THR A 106 6.49 7.77 -18.68
N GLY A 107 6.94 7.94 -17.44
CA GLY A 107 6.04 7.86 -16.26
C GLY A 107 4.91 8.91 -16.32
N SER A 108 5.15 10.08 -16.93
CA SER A 108 4.10 11.09 -17.17
C SER A 108 3.02 10.59 -18.13
N ASP A 109 3.42 9.87 -19.18
CA ASP A 109 2.48 9.32 -20.16
C ASP A 109 1.65 8.21 -19.54
N ILE A 110 2.30 7.31 -18.75
CA ILE A 110 1.62 6.27 -17.96
C ILE A 110 0.58 6.91 -17.04
N ARG A 111 0.96 7.96 -16.28
CA ARG A 111 0.05 8.69 -15.39
C ARG A 111 -1.15 9.32 -16.08
N LYS A 112 -0.96 9.83 -17.29
CA LYS A 112 -2.07 10.39 -18.10
C LYS A 112 -3.01 9.30 -18.57
N LEU A 113 -2.48 8.19 -19.10
CA LEU A 113 -3.26 7.07 -19.60
C LEU A 113 -4.00 6.33 -18.50
N SER A 114 -3.39 6.16 -17.34
CA SER A 114 -3.98 5.43 -16.21
C SER A 114 -5.30 6.04 -15.71
N ARG A 115 -5.58 7.29 -16.02
CA ARG A 115 -6.87 7.92 -15.72
C ARG A 115 -8.06 7.30 -16.48
N GLY A 116 -7.79 6.55 -17.54
CA GLY A 116 -8.78 5.79 -18.31
C GLY A 116 -8.89 4.33 -17.93
N LEU A 117 -8.17 3.85 -16.89
CA LEU A 117 -8.15 2.46 -16.47
C LEU A 117 -9.04 2.19 -15.27
N THR A 118 -9.72 1.05 -15.27
CA THR A 118 -10.36 0.48 -14.07
C THR A 118 -9.38 -0.41 -13.31
N ALA A 119 -9.74 -0.79 -12.09
CA ALA A 119 -8.93 -1.69 -11.25
C ALA A 119 -8.72 -3.07 -11.93
N GLU A 120 -9.74 -3.61 -12.58
CA GLU A 120 -9.65 -4.88 -13.31
C GLU A 120 -8.67 -4.82 -14.48
N MET A 121 -8.58 -3.69 -15.20
CA MET A 121 -7.58 -3.49 -16.27
C MET A 121 -6.16 -3.46 -15.68
N ILE A 122 -5.99 -2.79 -14.54
CA ILE A 122 -4.71 -2.71 -13.82
C ILE A 122 -4.28 -4.09 -13.31
N ALA A 123 -5.19 -4.86 -12.71
CA ALA A 123 -4.93 -6.24 -12.29
C ALA A 123 -4.60 -7.14 -13.50
N ALA A 124 -5.32 -6.99 -14.60
CA ALA A 124 -5.09 -7.78 -15.81
C ALA A 124 -3.68 -7.59 -16.38
N VAL A 125 -3.23 -6.35 -16.54
CA VAL A 125 -1.88 -6.07 -17.06
C VAL A 125 -0.80 -6.52 -16.08
N CYS A 126 -1.00 -6.36 -14.77
CA CYS A 126 -0.11 -6.84 -13.72
C CYS A 126 0.16 -8.35 -13.83
N LYS A 127 -0.88 -9.17 -14.08
CA LYS A 127 -0.79 -10.63 -14.21
C LYS A 127 0.03 -11.10 -15.42
N LEU A 128 0.21 -10.26 -16.44
CA LEU A 128 1.04 -10.57 -17.61
C LEU A 128 2.51 -10.17 -17.41
N MET A 129 2.87 -9.52 -16.31
CA MET A 129 4.21 -9.03 -16.05
C MET A 129 5.01 -9.98 -15.14
N GLY A 130 6.31 -10.15 -15.45
CA GLY A 130 7.28 -10.75 -14.54
C GLY A 130 7.73 -9.76 -13.45
N ASN A 131 8.50 -10.24 -12.47
CA ASN A 131 8.97 -9.36 -11.38
C ASN A 131 9.79 -8.17 -11.89
N LEU A 132 10.69 -8.39 -12.87
CA LEU A 132 11.47 -7.29 -13.45
C LEU A 132 10.60 -6.31 -14.25
N ASP A 133 9.58 -6.80 -14.95
CA ASP A 133 8.61 -5.95 -15.65
C ASP A 133 7.89 -5.03 -14.66
N LEU A 134 7.44 -5.59 -13.51
CA LEU A 134 6.77 -4.83 -12.44
C LEU A 134 7.69 -3.76 -11.85
N ILE A 135 8.94 -4.12 -11.55
CA ILE A 135 9.95 -3.19 -11.03
C ILE A 135 10.22 -2.08 -12.05
N TYR A 136 10.49 -2.44 -13.30
CA TYR A 136 10.80 -1.50 -14.37
C TYR A 136 9.64 -0.52 -14.63
N ALA A 137 8.44 -1.04 -14.79
CA ALA A 137 7.24 -0.22 -15.00
C ALA A 137 6.98 0.73 -13.81
N ALA A 138 7.03 0.21 -12.57
CA ALA A 138 6.82 1.02 -11.37
C ALA A 138 7.89 2.09 -11.19
N SER A 139 9.16 1.82 -11.53
CA SER A 139 10.27 2.78 -11.40
C SER A 139 10.11 4.02 -12.28
N LYS A 140 9.39 3.90 -13.41
CA LYS A 140 9.05 5.05 -14.28
C LYS A 140 8.05 6.01 -13.64
N ILE A 141 7.19 5.51 -12.75
CA ILE A 141 6.02 6.25 -12.25
C ILE A 141 6.39 6.97 -10.96
N THR A 142 6.31 8.30 -10.96
CA THR A 142 6.44 9.11 -9.74
C THR A 142 5.06 9.52 -9.25
N VAL A 143 4.77 9.26 -7.99
CA VAL A 143 3.56 9.72 -7.30
C VAL A 143 3.97 10.43 -6.03
N THR A 144 3.57 11.69 -5.90
CA THR A 144 3.79 12.50 -4.69
C THR A 144 2.47 12.73 -3.97
N ALA A 145 2.52 12.86 -2.66
CA ALA A 145 1.41 13.31 -1.83
C ALA A 145 1.90 14.33 -0.80
N HIS A 146 1.04 15.27 -0.42
CA HIS A 146 1.37 16.37 0.49
C HIS A 146 0.40 16.43 1.67
N CYS A 147 0.97 16.32 2.89
CA CYS A 147 0.29 16.58 4.16
C CYS A 147 0.98 17.79 4.83
N ASN A 148 1.71 17.65 5.93
CA ASN A 148 2.62 18.71 6.41
C ASN A 148 3.92 18.74 5.59
N THR A 149 4.31 17.61 5.03
CA THR A 149 5.47 17.43 4.18
C THR A 149 5.08 16.73 2.89
N THR A 150 6.00 16.63 1.92
CA THR A 150 5.77 15.93 0.66
C THR A 150 6.59 14.65 0.59
N ILE A 151 5.93 13.51 0.38
CA ILE A 151 6.59 12.22 0.14
C ILE A 151 6.55 11.83 -1.34
N GLY A 152 7.38 10.85 -1.73
CA GLY A 152 7.45 10.35 -3.11
C GLY A 152 8.25 11.24 -4.06
N LEU A 153 9.03 12.18 -3.55
CA LEU A 153 9.93 13.00 -4.36
C LEU A 153 11.05 12.14 -4.95
N PRO A 154 11.49 12.42 -6.18
CA PRO A 154 12.63 11.73 -6.77
C PRO A 154 13.89 11.79 -5.87
N GLY A 155 14.59 10.66 -5.74
CA GLY A 155 15.77 10.56 -4.89
C GLY A 155 15.49 10.41 -3.39
N THR A 156 14.23 10.35 -2.97
CA THR A 156 13.87 10.11 -1.56
C THR A 156 13.38 8.68 -1.32
N LEU A 157 13.51 8.23 -0.09
CA LEU A 157 12.89 7.05 0.46
C LEU A 157 12.50 7.36 1.89
N SER A 158 11.21 7.37 2.19
CA SER A 158 10.71 7.73 3.51
C SER A 158 10.54 6.50 4.42
N CYS A 159 10.34 6.74 5.71
CA CYS A 159 10.08 5.72 6.71
C CYS A 159 8.88 6.12 7.57
N ARG A 160 7.90 5.23 7.69
CA ARG A 160 6.85 5.33 8.69
C ARG A 160 7.39 4.78 10.02
N LEU A 161 7.39 5.60 11.06
CA LEU A 161 7.82 5.20 12.39
C LEU A 161 6.63 4.66 13.18
N GLN A 162 6.68 3.39 13.58
CA GLN A 162 5.64 2.72 14.37
C GLN A 162 6.17 2.31 15.75
N PRO A 163 6.00 3.15 16.78
CA PRO A 163 6.47 2.87 18.14
C PRO A 163 5.40 2.12 18.94
N ASN A 164 4.92 0.98 18.46
CA ASN A 164 3.92 0.17 19.15
C ASN A 164 4.39 -0.22 20.55
N HIS A 165 3.45 -0.27 21.50
CA HIS A 165 3.72 -0.66 22.88
C HIS A 165 2.61 -1.56 23.42
N THR A 166 2.99 -2.63 24.11
CA THR A 166 2.07 -3.71 24.54
C THR A 166 1.01 -3.28 25.55
N THR A 167 1.16 -2.12 26.17
CA THR A 167 0.23 -1.56 27.18
C THR A 167 -0.11 -0.10 26.94
N ASP A 168 0.21 0.45 25.76
CA ASP A 168 0.06 1.88 25.43
C ASP A 168 0.75 2.82 26.45
N ASP A 169 1.84 2.36 27.11
CA ASP A 169 2.56 3.18 28.07
C ASP A 169 3.20 4.41 27.40
N PRO A 170 2.87 5.64 27.84
CA PRO A 170 3.35 6.87 27.20
C PRO A 170 4.87 7.03 27.20
N GLU A 171 5.55 6.56 28.22
CA GLU A 171 7.01 6.68 28.33
C GLU A 171 7.70 5.67 27.40
N GLY A 172 7.19 4.43 27.34
CA GLY A 172 7.67 3.41 26.40
C GLY A 172 7.46 3.83 24.94
N ILE A 173 6.27 4.35 24.60
CA ILE A 173 5.98 4.91 23.27
C ILE A 173 6.96 6.06 22.94
N THR A 174 7.22 6.93 23.92
CA THR A 174 8.16 8.05 23.72
C THR A 174 9.57 7.53 23.46
N ALA A 175 10.07 6.61 24.28
CA ALA A 175 11.42 6.06 24.14
C ALA A 175 11.61 5.44 22.76
N SER A 176 10.67 4.60 22.31
CA SER A 176 10.70 4.00 20.98
C SER A 176 10.59 5.04 19.85
N THR A 177 9.78 6.09 20.03
CA THR A 177 9.69 7.19 19.07
C THR A 177 11.04 7.90 18.91
N LEU A 178 11.68 8.25 20.03
CA LEU A 178 12.96 8.97 20.02
C LEU A 178 14.10 8.11 19.45
N GLU A 179 14.10 6.82 19.75
CA GLU A 179 15.02 5.87 19.13
C GLU A 179 14.85 5.84 17.60
N GLY A 180 13.63 5.63 17.10
CA GLY A 180 13.36 5.60 15.67
C GLY A 180 13.74 6.90 14.96
N LEU A 181 13.45 8.05 15.55
CA LEU A 181 13.87 9.35 15.04
C LEU A 181 15.40 9.47 14.91
N SER A 182 16.15 8.92 15.88
CA SER A 182 17.61 8.93 15.85
C SER A 182 18.20 8.08 14.72
N PHE A 183 17.47 7.07 14.24
CA PHE A 183 17.80 6.30 13.04
C PHE A 183 17.32 6.93 11.73
N GLY A 184 16.64 8.08 11.80
CA GLY A 184 16.09 8.75 10.61
C GLY A 184 14.76 8.16 10.13
N ALA A 185 14.05 7.43 10.97
CA ALA A 185 12.66 7.02 10.73
C ALA A 185 11.69 8.13 11.13
N GLY A 186 10.53 8.24 10.47
CA GLY A 186 9.45 9.14 10.84
C GLY A 186 9.15 10.27 9.84
N ASP A 187 9.87 10.37 8.75
CA ASP A 187 9.63 11.39 7.73
C ASP A 187 8.35 11.14 6.91
N ALA A 188 7.90 9.89 6.81
CA ALA A 188 6.57 9.62 6.25
C ALA A 188 5.47 9.97 7.25
N VAL A 189 5.54 9.40 8.44
CA VAL A 189 4.58 9.62 9.53
C VAL A 189 5.12 9.00 10.83
N ILE A 190 4.71 9.54 11.97
CA ILE A 190 4.81 8.89 13.28
C ILE A 190 3.41 8.41 13.65
N GLY A 191 3.24 7.10 13.80
CA GLY A 191 1.94 6.54 14.11
C GLY A 191 2.03 5.13 14.67
N LEU A 192 1.12 4.76 15.56
CA LEU A 192 1.07 3.46 16.20
C LEU A 192 -0.32 2.84 16.15
N ASN A 193 -0.37 1.52 16.35
CA ASN A 193 -1.57 0.76 16.61
C ASN A 193 -1.81 0.76 18.14
N PRO A 194 -2.89 1.36 18.66
CA PRO A 194 -3.16 1.37 20.08
C PRO A 194 -3.69 -0.01 20.52
N VAL A 195 -3.35 -0.42 21.73
CA VAL A 195 -3.95 -1.61 22.37
C VAL A 195 -5.43 -1.40 22.64
N THR A 196 -5.78 -0.17 23.01
CA THR A 196 -7.15 0.23 23.30
C THR A 196 -7.67 1.17 22.21
N ASP A 197 -8.61 0.68 21.40
CA ASP A 197 -9.27 1.45 20.34
C ASP A 197 -10.42 2.31 20.89
N SER A 198 -10.10 3.21 21.85
CA SER A 198 -11.06 4.17 22.38
C SER A 198 -10.72 5.61 21.96
N PRO A 199 -11.71 6.49 21.77
CA PRO A 199 -11.46 7.89 21.43
C PRO A 199 -10.55 8.62 22.44
N GLU A 200 -10.63 8.25 23.71
CA GLU A 200 -9.81 8.82 24.79
C GLU A 200 -8.35 8.42 24.63
N GLN A 201 -8.08 7.14 24.37
CA GLN A 201 -6.72 6.62 24.17
C GLN A 201 -6.12 7.17 22.88
N VAL A 202 -6.87 7.17 21.78
CA VAL A 202 -6.48 7.82 20.52
C VAL A 202 -6.06 9.26 20.76
N GLY A 203 -6.88 10.03 21.49
CA GLY A 203 -6.58 11.42 21.80
C GLY A 203 -5.35 11.61 22.70
N LYS A 204 -5.08 10.70 23.65
CA LYS A 204 -3.86 10.73 24.48
C LYS A 204 -2.60 10.52 23.65
N VAL A 205 -2.59 9.52 22.78
CA VAL A 205 -1.45 9.20 21.91
C VAL A 205 -1.19 10.35 20.94
N LEU A 206 -2.22 10.87 20.26
CA LEU A 206 -2.08 12.00 19.34
C LEU A 206 -1.50 13.23 20.03
N ARG A 207 -1.97 13.58 21.23
CA ARG A 207 -1.40 14.70 22.02
C ARG A 207 0.06 14.43 22.41
N ARG A 208 0.44 13.19 22.70
CA ARG A 208 1.84 12.84 22.99
C ARG A 208 2.72 13.04 21.76
N PHE A 209 2.31 12.55 20.61
CA PHE A 209 3.05 12.74 19.35
C PHE A 209 3.13 14.21 18.96
N GLN A 210 2.04 14.97 19.11
CA GLN A 210 2.05 16.41 18.83
C GLN A 210 3.06 17.14 19.72
N LYS A 211 3.11 16.81 21.02
CA LYS A 211 4.09 17.40 21.95
C LYS A 211 5.53 17.10 21.51
N ILE A 212 5.84 15.87 21.09
CA ILE A 212 7.18 15.51 20.58
C ILE A 212 7.48 16.28 19.29
N LYS A 213 6.54 16.28 18.34
CA LYS A 213 6.67 16.96 17.04
C LYS A 213 6.97 18.46 17.22
N GLU A 214 6.20 19.16 18.06
CA GLU A 214 6.34 20.60 18.31
C GLU A 214 7.63 20.93 19.06
N HIS A 215 7.96 20.17 20.12
CA HIS A 215 9.14 20.42 20.93
C HIS A 215 10.42 20.41 20.09
N TRP A 216 10.55 19.42 19.24
CA TRP A 216 11.73 19.23 18.38
C TRP A 216 11.58 19.81 16.98
N GLN A 217 10.45 20.44 16.67
CA GLN A 217 10.14 20.99 15.34
C GLN A 217 10.36 19.97 14.23
N ILE A 218 9.86 18.74 14.41
CA ILE A 218 10.05 17.63 13.49
C ILE A 218 9.16 17.82 12.27
N PRO A 219 9.70 17.89 11.05
CA PRO A 219 8.90 18.01 9.84
C PRO A 219 8.29 16.64 9.47
N THR A 220 7.15 16.34 10.05
CA THR A 220 6.42 15.07 9.89
C THR A 220 4.92 15.27 10.13
N GLN A 221 4.16 14.20 9.95
CA GLN A 221 2.77 14.09 10.32
C GLN A 221 2.58 13.03 11.42
N ILE A 222 1.45 13.13 12.15
CA ILE A 222 1.10 12.17 13.20
C ILE A 222 -0.23 11.50 12.92
N CYS A 223 -0.37 10.24 13.31
CA CYS A 223 -1.62 9.48 13.26
C CYS A 223 -1.70 8.44 14.38
N VAL A 224 -2.88 7.85 14.55
CA VAL A 224 -3.12 6.64 15.36
C VAL A 224 -3.91 5.65 14.50
N LEU A 225 -3.45 4.42 14.43
CA LEU A 225 -4.07 3.38 13.61
C LEU A 225 -5.19 2.67 14.37
N ALA A 226 -6.21 3.43 14.70
CA ALA A 226 -7.44 2.98 15.33
C ALA A 226 -8.57 2.95 14.30
N HIS A 227 -9.71 2.35 14.62
CA HIS A 227 -10.88 2.40 13.75
C HIS A 227 -11.28 3.86 13.47
N VAL A 228 -11.66 4.17 12.23
CA VAL A 228 -11.97 5.54 11.79
C VAL A 228 -13.00 6.25 12.67
N THR A 229 -14.00 5.53 13.19
CA THR A 229 -15.04 6.10 14.05
C THR A 229 -14.50 6.54 15.41
N ALA A 230 -13.51 5.84 15.98
CA ALA A 230 -12.83 6.25 17.21
C ALA A 230 -12.01 7.53 16.98
N GLN A 231 -11.30 7.59 15.86
CA GLN A 231 -10.52 8.76 15.47
C GLN A 231 -11.41 10.00 15.22
N ILE A 232 -12.54 9.83 14.48
CA ILE A 232 -13.53 10.92 14.29
C ILE A 232 -13.98 11.50 15.63
N LYS A 233 -14.29 10.65 16.62
CA LYS A 233 -14.72 11.11 17.97
C LYS A 233 -13.58 11.83 18.69
N ALA A 234 -12.34 11.32 18.60
CA ALA A 234 -11.17 11.95 19.22
C ALA A 234 -10.91 13.34 18.63
N VAL A 235 -10.95 13.50 17.30
CA VAL A 235 -10.76 14.79 16.62
C VAL A 235 -11.89 15.77 16.98
N LYS A 236 -13.16 15.32 16.99
CA LYS A 236 -14.29 16.14 17.44
C LYS A 236 -14.16 16.58 18.90
N ALA A 237 -13.44 15.82 19.73
CA ALA A 237 -13.09 16.17 21.11
C ALA A 237 -11.81 17.03 21.23
N GLY A 238 -11.27 17.54 20.12
CA GLY A 238 -10.10 18.43 20.06
C GLY A 238 -8.75 17.74 20.16
N ALA A 239 -8.64 16.47 19.77
CA ALA A 239 -7.34 15.83 19.59
C ALA A 239 -6.65 16.35 18.33
N PRO A 240 -5.34 16.70 18.36
CA PRO A 240 -4.59 17.05 17.16
C PRO A 240 -4.44 15.81 16.28
N CYS A 241 -4.66 15.94 14.99
CA CYS A 241 -4.55 14.82 14.05
C CYS A 241 -4.19 15.34 12.65
N ASP A 242 -3.12 14.83 12.08
CA ASP A 242 -2.70 15.19 10.73
C ASP A 242 -3.25 14.21 9.70
N LEU A 243 -3.26 12.91 10.03
CA LEU A 243 -3.75 11.84 9.16
C LEU A 243 -4.76 10.98 9.89
N ILE A 244 -5.86 10.64 9.22
CA ILE A 244 -6.83 9.68 9.73
C ILE A 244 -6.69 8.35 9.00
N PHE A 245 -6.66 7.28 9.76
CA PHE A 245 -6.36 5.93 9.30
C PHE A 245 -7.62 5.09 9.12
N GLN A 246 -7.62 4.18 8.15
CA GLN A 246 -8.51 3.03 8.06
C GLN A 246 -7.93 1.91 7.17
N SER A 247 -8.06 0.65 7.60
CA SER A 247 -7.88 -0.50 6.72
C SER A 247 -9.07 -0.63 5.78
N ILE A 248 -8.82 -0.86 4.50
CA ILE A 248 -9.84 -0.86 3.45
C ILE A 248 -9.89 -2.18 2.70
N ALA A 249 -11.03 -2.46 2.06
CA ALA A 249 -11.26 -3.63 1.22
C ALA A 249 -11.74 -3.23 -0.19
N GLY A 250 -11.52 -4.12 -1.16
CA GLY A 250 -11.88 -3.94 -2.58
C GLY A 250 -13.34 -4.23 -2.91
N SER A 251 -14.21 -4.36 -1.88
CA SER A 251 -15.65 -4.51 -2.04
C SER A 251 -16.41 -3.79 -0.93
N GLN A 252 -17.64 -3.36 -1.22
CA GLN A 252 -18.53 -2.77 -0.22
C GLN A 252 -18.73 -3.71 0.96
N LYS A 253 -18.99 -5.00 0.69
CA LYS A 253 -19.17 -6.03 1.74
C LYS A 253 -17.96 -6.15 2.66
N GLY A 254 -16.72 -6.04 2.12
CA GLY A 254 -15.50 -6.05 2.92
C GLY A 254 -15.38 -4.81 3.81
N ASN A 255 -15.66 -3.63 3.28
CA ASN A 255 -15.65 -2.38 4.04
C ASN A 255 -16.73 -2.36 5.13
N GLU A 256 -17.93 -2.88 4.85
CA GLU A 256 -19.00 -3.03 5.84
C GLU A 256 -18.62 -4.03 6.96
N ALA A 257 -17.91 -5.12 6.61
CA ALA A 257 -17.38 -6.06 7.60
C ALA A 257 -16.32 -5.40 8.51
N PHE A 258 -15.58 -4.41 8.01
CA PHE A 258 -14.67 -3.57 8.80
C PHE A 258 -15.40 -2.44 9.56
N GLY A 259 -16.72 -2.30 9.42
CA GLY A 259 -17.55 -1.38 10.19
C GLY A 259 -17.63 0.05 9.65
N PHE A 260 -17.35 0.29 8.37
CA PHE A 260 -17.45 1.60 7.75
C PHE A 260 -17.97 1.54 6.30
N SER A 261 -18.26 2.72 5.73
CA SER A 261 -18.64 2.93 4.32
C SER A 261 -17.82 4.07 3.71
N ALA A 262 -17.92 4.26 2.39
CA ALA A 262 -17.30 5.41 1.72
C ALA A 262 -17.77 6.76 2.31
N ALA A 263 -19.04 6.86 2.71
CA ALA A 263 -19.56 8.04 3.38
C ALA A 263 -18.86 8.32 4.71
N THR A 264 -18.55 7.27 5.49
CA THR A 264 -17.78 7.41 6.74
C THR A 264 -16.37 7.95 6.50
N LEU A 265 -15.69 7.47 5.45
CA LEU A 265 -14.36 7.96 5.07
C LEU A 265 -14.40 9.41 4.56
N GLU A 266 -15.44 9.79 3.81
CA GLU A 266 -15.60 11.18 3.37
C GLU A 266 -15.91 12.11 4.55
N GLU A 267 -16.73 11.68 5.54
CA GLU A 267 -16.92 12.43 6.81
C GLU A 267 -15.58 12.65 7.53
N ALA A 268 -14.79 11.58 7.66
CA ALA A 268 -13.47 11.64 8.30
C ALA A 268 -12.54 12.62 7.58
N ARG A 269 -12.47 12.52 6.24
CA ARG A 269 -11.65 13.41 5.40
C ARG A 269 -12.07 14.87 5.56
N GLN A 270 -13.37 15.17 5.46
CA GLN A 270 -13.88 16.52 5.61
C GLN A 270 -13.67 17.07 7.04
N LEU A 271 -13.76 16.22 8.04
CA LEU A 271 -13.47 16.60 9.42
C LEU A 271 -12.00 17.04 9.58
N LEU A 272 -11.04 16.27 9.05
CA LEU A 272 -9.63 16.62 9.13
C LEU A 272 -9.29 17.89 8.34
N LEU A 273 -9.85 18.06 7.15
CA LEU A 273 -9.66 19.28 6.36
C LEU A 273 -10.16 20.55 7.06
N LYS A 274 -11.12 20.41 8.00
CA LYS A 274 -11.69 21.55 8.77
C LYS A 274 -11.11 21.73 10.14
N GLN A 275 -10.76 20.65 10.84
CA GLN A 275 -10.44 20.64 12.27
C GLN A 275 -9.11 19.91 12.58
N GLY A 276 -8.50 19.25 11.60
CA GLY A 276 -7.20 18.61 11.75
C GLY A 276 -6.07 19.63 11.84
N THR A 277 -4.86 19.13 12.08
CA THR A 277 -3.63 19.93 12.19
C THR A 277 -2.77 19.90 10.95
N ALA A 278 -3.20 19.18 9.89
CA ALA A 278 -2.50 19.08 8.62
C ALA A 278 -2.63 20.37 7.78
N GLU A 279 -1.54 20.75 7.10
CA GLU A 279 -1.48 21.90 6.20
C GLU A 279 -1.91 21.57 4.78
N GLY A 280 -1.69 20.31 4.36
CA GLY A 280 -1.94 19.88 2.98
C GLY A 280 -3.26 19.14 2.79
N PRO A 281 -3.64 18.86 1.53
CA PRO A 281 -4.94 18.30 1.19
C PRO A 281 -5.04 16.78 1.40
N ASN A 282 -3.88 16.10 1.50
CA ASN A 282 -3.86 14.64 1.61
C ASN A 282 -3.82 14.25 3.10
N VAL A 283 -5.00 13.97 3.66
CA VAL A 283 -5.18 13.73 5.11
C VAL A 283 -5.61 12.29 5.43
N MET A 284 -5.68 11.41 4.42
CA MET A 284 -6.08 10.02 4.61
C MET A 284 -4.87 9.09 4.56
N TYR A 285 -4.92 8.06 5.42
CA TYR A 285 -3.97 6.96 5.43
C TYR A 285 -4.74 5.64 5.36
N PHE A 286 -4.41 4.81 4.36
CA PHE A 286 -5.04 3.51 4.18
C PHE A 286 -4.04 2.37 4.26
N GLU A 287 -4.50 1.26 4.80
CA GLU A 287 -3.81 -0.03 4.73
C GLU A 287 -4.69 -1.08 4.08
N THR A 288 -4.07 -1.96 3.31
CA THR A 288 -4.67 -3.12 2.67
C THR A 288 -3.59 -4.18 2.45
N GLY A 289 -3.97 -5.34 1.95
CA GLY A 289 -3.03 -6.42 1.64
C GLY A 289 -3.76 -7.61 1.04
N GLN A 290 -3.10 -8.32 0.14
CA GLN A 290 -3.69 -9.47 -0.53
C GLN A 290 -4.19 -10.51 0.47
N GLY A 291 -5.44 -10.96 0.33
CA GLY A 291 -6.11 -11.92 1.21
C GLY A 291 -7.19 -11.33 2.10
N SER A 292 -7.26 -10.00 2.28
CA SER A 292 -8.23 -9.35 3.16
C SER A 292 -9.68 -9.71 2.82
N GLU A 293 -10.06 -9.70 1.56
CA GLU A 293 -11.43 -10.04 1.11
C GLU A 293 -11.74 -11.53 1.21
N LEU A 294 -10.73 -12.40 1.04
CA LEU A 294 -10.87 -13.83 1.25
C LEU A 294 -11.12 -14.13 2.72
N SER A 295 -10.39 -13.49 3.63
CA SER A 295 -10.53 -13.67 5.07
C SER A 295 -11.90 -13.24 5.59
N SER A 296 -12.51 -12.22 4.99
CA SER A 296 -13.85 -11.70 5.33
C SER A 296 -14.99 -12.33 4.51
N ASN A 297 -14.69 -13.30 3.65
CA ASN A 297 -15.65 -13.91 2.71
C ASN A 297 -16.38 -12.84 1.86
N ALA A 298 -15.63 -11.84 1.39
CA ALA A 298 -16.12 -10.69 0.64
C ALA A 298 -15.53 -10.56 -0.76
N HIS A 299 -14.94 -11.66 -1.29
CA HIS A 299 -14.18 -11.67 -2.55
C HIS A 299 -15.03 -11.95 -3.81
N PHE A 300 -16.27 -12.38 -3.70
CA PHE A 300 -17.19 -12.62 -4.83
C PHE A 300 -16.60 -13.50 -5.95
N ASP A 301 -15.94 -14.61 -5.60
CA ASP A 301 -15.20 -15.49 -6.53
C ASP A 301 -14.12 -14.75 -7.36
N THR A 302 -13.54 -13.72 -6.80
CA THR A 302 -12.47 -12.92 -7.42
C THR A 302 -11.15 -13.19 -6.68
N ASP A 303 -10.06 -13.28 -7.43
CA ASP A 303 -8.72 -13.54 -6.90
C ASP A 303 -8.13 -12.36 -6.10
N GLN A 304 -7.13 -12.68 -5.28
CA GLN A 304 -6.48 -11.72 -4.36
C GLN A 304 -5.93 -10.48 -5.06
N VAL A 305 -5.27 -10.63 -6.23
CA VAL A 305 -4.66 -9.51 -6.95
C VAL A 305 -5.72 -8.57 -7.51
N THR A 306 -6.80 -9.11 -8.06
CA THR A 306 -7.89 -8.29 -8.59
C THR A 306 -8.60 -7.54 -7.47
N MET A 307 -8.83 -8.19 -6.32
CA MET A 307 -9.44 -7.51 -5.16
C MET A 307 -8.53 -6.41 -4.61
N GLU A 308 -7.23 -6.66 -4.53
CA GLU A 308 -6.26 -5.66 -4.07
C GLU A 308 -6.18 -4.45 -5.00
N ALA A 309 -6.21 -4.65 -6.33
CA ALA A 309 -6.30 -3.55 -7.28
C ALA A 309 -7.56 -2.69 -7.06
N ARG A 310 -8.66 -3.31 -6.64
CA ARG A 310 -9.91 -2.60 -6.33
C ARG A 310 -9.81 -1.80 -5.03
N CYS A 311 -9.03 -2.26 -4.04
CA CYS A 311 -8.70 -1.45 -2.86
C CYS A 311 -8.03 -0.13 -3.27
N TYR A 312 -7.07 -0.19 -4.21
CA TYR A 312 -6.37 1.00 -4.71
C TYR A 312 -7.29 1.93 -5.50
N GLY A 313 -8.17 1.37 -6.33
CA GLY A 313 -9.21 2.15 -7.04
C GLY A 313 -10.15 2.87 -6.06
N PHE A 314 -10.55 2.21 -4.99
CA PHE A 314 -11.35 2.80 -3.91
C PHE A 314 -10.58 3.89 -3.15
N ALA A 315 -9.33 3.60 -2.74
CA ALA A 315 -8.47 4.55 -2.02
C ALA A 315 -8.27 5.87 -2.78
N LYS A 316 -8.09 5.81 -4.10
CA LYS A 316 -7.86 6.96 -4.98
C LYS A 316 -8.92 8.05 -4.82
N ARG A 317 -10.19 7.68 -4.58
CA ARG A 317 -11.32 8.59 -4.36
C ARG A 317 -11.04 9.61 -3.26
N PHE A 318 -10.29 9.23 -2.24
CA PHE A 318 -10.05 10.05 -1.05
C PHE A 318 -8.72 10.80 -1.10
N SER A 319 -7.97 10.71 -2.20
CA SER A 319 -6.65 11.37 -2.38
C SER A 319 -5.72 11.15 -1.17
N PRO A 320 -5.37 9.91 -0.82
CA PRO A 320 -4.63 9.61 0.40
C PRO A 320 -3.20 10.17 0.36
N PHE A 321 -2.66 10.46 1.55
CA PHE A 321 -1.24 10.73 1.75
C PHE A 321 -0.41 9.46 1.70
N LEU A 322 -0.89 8.42 2.39
CA LEU A 322 -0.26 7.11 2.46
C LEU A 322 -1.24 6.02 2.05
N VAL A 323 -0.79 5.07 1.24
CA VAL A 323 -1.41 3.76 1.10
C VAL A 323 -0.33 2.71 1.30
N ASN A 324 -0.54 1.85 2.27
CA ASN A 324 0.40 0.83 2.69
C ASN A 324 -0.13 -0.55 2.31
N THR A 325 0.65 -1.33 1.55
CA THR A 325 0.37 -2.77 1.45
C THR A 325 1.06 -3.49 2.60
N VAL A 326 0.29 -4.19 3.41
CA VAL A 326 0.76 -5.00 4.54
C VAL A 326 0.87 -6.44 4.07
N VAL A 327 1.94 -6.75 3.32
CA VAL A 327 2.02 -7.88 2.40
C VAL A 327 1.76 -9.23 3.06
N GLY A 328 2.40 -9.52 4.19
CA GLY A 328 2.34 -10.83 4.83
C GLY A 328 1.49 -10.89 6.11
N PHE A 329 0.84 -9.80 6.49
CA PHE A 329 0.16 -9.68 7.78
C PHE A 329 -1.14 -10.50 7.89
N ILE A 330 -1.85 -10.72 6.77
CA ILE A 330 -3.11 -11.47 6.78
C ILE A 330 -2.88 -12.94 7.17
N GLY A 331 -1.71 -13.49 6.85
CA GLY A 331 -1.28 -14.80 7.33
C GLY A 331 -0.94 -15.80 6.23
N PRO A 332 -0.41 -16.96 6.62
CA PRO A 332 0.08 -18.00 5.69
C PRO A 332 -1.03 -18.67 4.88
N GLU A 333 -2.29 -18.52 5.28
CA GLU A 333 -3.46 -19.02 4.55
C GLU A 333 -3.63 -18.31 3.21
N TYR A 334 -3.03 -17.11 3.05
CA TYR A 334 -3.15 -16.28 1.85
C TYR A 334 -1.85 -16.15 1.08
N LEU A 335 -0.72 -15.97 1.79
CA LEU A 335 0.64 -15.91 1.27
C LEU A 335 1.54 -16.78 2.14
N TYR A 336 1.76 -18.03 1.74
CA TYR A 336 2.41 -19.03 2.60
C TYR A 336 3.92 -18.85 2.74
N ASP A 337 4.59 -18.45 1.67
CA ASP A 337 6.06 -18.42 1.60
C ASP A 337 6.62 -17.09 1.08
N ALA A 338 7.92 -16.90 1.24
CA ALA A 338 8.67 -15.73 0.81
C ALA A 338 8.49 -15.39 -0.68
N ARG A 339 8.34 -16.42 -1.55
CA ARG A 339 8.13 -16.23 -2.98
C ARG A 339 6.78 -15.56 -3.25
N GLN A 340 5.73 -15.99 -2.56
CA GLN A 340 4.39 -15.41 -2.66
C GLN A 340 4.37 -13.99 -2.10
N VAL A 341 5.03 -13.74 -0.96
CA VAL A 341 5.18 -12.41 -0.34
C VAL A 341 5.90 -11.45 -1.28
N THR A 342 7.05 -11.87 -1.82
CA THR A 342 7.81 -11.05 -2.79
C THR A 342 6.98 -10.70 -4.01
N ARG A 343 6.27 -11.69 -4.57
CA ARG A 343 5.42 -11.48 -5.74
C ARG A 343 4.27 -10.52 -5.41
N ALA A 344 3.58 -10.71 -4.30
CA ALA A 344 2.47 -9.86 -3.86
C ALA A 344 2.93 -8.41 -3.64
N GLY A 345 4.04 -8.18 -2.93
CA GLY A 345 4.55 -6.82 -2.70
C GLY A 345 4.89 -6.07 -3.99
N LEU A 346 5.46 -6.74 -4.99
CA LEU A 346 5.75 -6.14 -6.29
C LEU A 346 4.47 -5.84 -7.09
N GLU A 347 3.48 -6.75 -7.08
CA GLU A 347 2.18 -6.56 -7.72
C GLU A 347 1.44 -5.37 -7.11
N ASP A 348 1.32 -5.34 -5.80
CA ASP A 348 0.60 -4.32 -5.04
C ASP A 348 1.22 -2.93 -5.27
N HIS A 349 2.53 -2.84 -5.16
CA HIS A 349 3.24 -1.60 -5.40
C HIS A 349 3.06 -1.08 -6.83
N PHE A 350 3.20 -1.95 -7.85
CA PHE A 350 2.97 -1.56 -9.24
C PHE A 350 1.52 -1.11 -9.47
N MET A 351 0.54 -1.89 -9.00
CA MET A 351 -0.88 -1.58 -9.19
C MET A 351 -1.27 -0.26 -8.53
N GLY A 352 -0.80 -0.01 -7.31
CA GLY A 352 -1.05 1.26 -6.61
C GLY A 352 -0.41 2.45 -7.32
N LYS A 353 0.84 2.34 -7.79
CA LYS A 353 1.49 3.41 -8.57
C LYS A 353 0.80 3.66 -9.91
N LEU A 354 0.36 2.59 -10.61
CA LEU A 354 -0.39 2.73 -11.85
C LEU A 354 -1.77 3.37 -11.60
N THR A 355 -2.42 3.07 -10.49
CA THR A 355 -3.65 3.74 -10.05
C THR A 355 -3.42 5.23 -9.76
N GLY A 356 -2.20 5.61 -9.38
CA GLY A 356 -1.78 6.98 -9.14
C GLY A 356 -1.83 7.41 -7.67
N ILE A 357 -1.70 6.46 -6.75
CA ILE A 357 -1.63 6.70 -5.31
C ILE A 357 -0.22 6.56 -4.76
N SER A 358 0.06 7.20 -3.62
CA SER A 358 1.35 7.16 -2.93
C SER A 358 1.49 5.83 -2.19
N MET A 359 2.32 4.93 -2.75
CA MET A 359 2.49 3.57 -2.23
C MET A 359 3.69 3.43 -1.32
N GLY A 360 3.45 2.82 -0.16
CA GLY A 360 4.46 2.24 0.70
C GLY A 360 4.22 0.75 0.90
N CYS A 361 5.14 0.11 1.59
CA CYS A 361 5.04 -1.31 1.90
C CYS A 361 5.46 -1.58 3.34
N ASP A 362 4.64 -2.36 4.01
CA ASP A 362 5.04 -3.13 5.16
C ASP A 362 5.56 -4.48 4.65
N CYS A 363 6.88 -4.55 4.46
CA CYS A 363 7.54 -5.79 4.03
C CYS A 363 7.56 -6.74 5.23
N CYS A 364 6.51 -7.54 5.41
CA CYS A 364 6.30 -8.27 6.64
C CYS A 364 5.94 -9.75 6.43
N TYR A 365 6.10 -10.51 7.49
CA TYR A 365 5.63 -11.89 7.61
C TYR A 365 5.16 -12.16 9.04
N THR A 366 4.32 -13.17 9.19
CA THR A 366 3.95 -13.71 10.50
C THR A 366 4.74 -14.99 10.80
N ASN A 367 4.89 -15.33 12.08
CA ASN A 367 5.71 -16.46 12.54
C ASN A 367 5.34 -17.84 11.95
N HIS A 368 4.13 -17.98 11.39
CA HIS A 368 3.64 -19.23 10.79
C HIS A 368 4.03 -19.39 9.32
N MET A 369 4.52 -18.32 8.68
CA MET A 369 4.88 -18.33 7.27
C MET A 369 6.24 -18.95 7.05
N LYS A 370 6.46 -19.52 5.86
CA LYS A 370 7.76 -19.98 5.41
C LYS A 370 8.55 -18.81 4.81
N ALA A 371 8.92 -17.89 5.69
CA ALA A 371 9.71 -16.70 5.37
C ALA A 371 10.54 -16.31 6.59
N ASP A 372 11.56 -15.50 6.38
CA ASP A 372 12.39 -14.93 7.43
C ASP A 372 12.76 -13.46 7.16
N GLN A 373 13.57 -12.86 8.05
CA GLN A 373 13.99 -11.47 7.95
C GLN A 373 14.74 -11.18 6.63
N ASN A 374 15.57 -12.10 6.14
CA ASN A 374 16.30 -11.91 4.89
C ASN A 374 15.36 -11.79 3.70
N ASP A 375 14.23 -12.51 3.70
CA ASP A 375 13.24 -12.48 2.62
C ASP A 375 12.56 -11.11 2.51
N ILE A 376 12.21 -10.52 3.65
CA ILE A 376 11.58 -9.18 3.65
C ILE A 376 12.58 -8.06 3.35
N GLU A 377 13.84 -8.20 3.76
CA GLU A 377 14.92 -7.28 3.37
C GLU A 377 15.18 -7.35 1.85
N ASN A 378 15.15 -8.55 1.26
CA ASN A 378 15.21 -8.73 -0.19
C ASN A 378 14.05 -8.01 -0.89
N LEU A 379 12.81 -8.17 -0.40
CA LEU A 379 11.65 -7.46 -0.94
C LEU A 379 11.81 -5.95 -0.82
N ALA A 380 12.26 -5.44 0.33
CA ALA A 380 12.49 -4.01 0.53
C ALA A 380 13.53 -3.45 -0.45
N GLY A 381 14.60 -4.22 -0.73
CA GLY A 381 15.59 -3.87 -1.77
C GLY A 381 14.97 -3.78 -3.17
N LEU A 382 14.17 -4.78 -3.57
CA LEU A 382 13.46 -4.80 -4.86
C LEU A 382 12.47 -3.63 -4.99
N LEU A 383 11.69 -3.35 -3.95
CA LEU A 383 10.75 -2.22 -3.92
C LEU A 383 11.46 -0.86 -3.93
N THR A 384 12.64 -0.74 -3.31
CA THR A 384 13.46 0.47 -3.39
C THR A 384 13.88 0.76 -4.83
N MET A 385 14.26 -0.28 -5.60
CA MET A 385 14.55 -0.16 -7.04
C MET A 385 13.29 0.18 -7.84
N ALA A 386 12.14 -0.36 -7.46
CA ALA A 386 10.84 -0.04 -8.07
C ALA A 386 10.33 1.38 -7.74
N GLY A 387 11.02 2.12 -6.86
CA GLY A 387 10.66 3.48 -6.47
C GLY A 387 9.52 3.55 -5.45
N CYS A 388 9.52 2.67 -4.47
CA CYS A 388 8.62 2.72 -3.31
C CYS A 388 8.82 4.02 -2.53
N ASN A 389 7.72 4.64 -2.09
CA ASN A 389 7.78 5.93 -1.43
C ASN A 389 8.26 5.83 0.02
N TYR A 390 7.87 4.76 0.72
CA TYR A 390 8.25 4.55 2.13
C TYR A 390 8.13 3.09 2.54
N PHE A 391 8.86 2.73 3.61
CA PHE A 391 8.71 1.47 4.33
C PHE A 391 8.24 1.69 5.76
N MET A 392 7.69 0.61 6.35
CA MET A 392 7.46 0.53 7.78
C MET A 392 8.79 0.51 8.54
N GLY A 393 8.84 1.13 9.70
CA GLY A 393 9.93 1.04 10.65
C GLY A 393 9.41 0.77 12.05
N ILE A 394 9.83 -0.36 12.64
CA ILE A 394 9.53 -0.75 14.02
C ILE A 394 10.82 -1.03 14.79
N PRO A 395 10.78 -1.08 16.14
CA PRO A 395 11.96 -1.44 16.91
C PRO A 395 12.46 -2.84 16.52
N HIS A 396 13.73 -2.95 16.13
CA HIS A 396 14.42 -4.21 15.80
C HIS A 396 13.72 -5.12 14.76
N GLY A 397 12.73 -4.61 14.02
CA GLY A 397 12.00 -5.41 13.03
C GLY A 397 11.01 -6.44 13.63
N ASP A 398 10.78 -6.42 14.93
CA ASP A 398 9.90 -7.36 15.64
C ASP A 398 8.82 -6.62 16.43
N ASP A 399 7.58 -6.71 15.99
CA ASP A 399 6.43 -6.09 16.65
C ASP A 399 5.79 -7.07 17.63
N ILE A 400 6.17 -6.96 18.89
CA ILE A 400 5.67 -7.82 19.96
C ILE A 400 4.19 -7.56 20.33
N MET A 401 3.63 -6.42 19.94
CA MET A 401 2.21 -6.11 20.17
C MET A 401 1.33 -6.78 19.11
N LEU A 402 1.70 -6.70 17.83
CA LEU A 402 0.95 -7.28 16.71
C LEU A 402 1.44 -8.69 16.34
N ASN A 403 2.54 -9.16 16.92
CA ASN A 403 3.12 -10.49 16.73
C ASN A 403 3.46 -10.80 15.26
N TYR A 404 4.16 -9.88 14.61
CA TYR A 404 4.66 -10.03 13.24
C TYR A 404 6.06 -9.40 13.09
N GLN A 405 6.76 -9.73 12.03
CA GLN A 405 8.07 -9.20 11.70
C GLN A 405 8.00 -8.36 10.43
N THR A 406 8.75 -7.24 10.42
CA THR A 406 8.85 -6.33 9.28
C THR A 406 10.22 -5.65 9.27
N THR A 407 10.40 -4.63 8.43
CA THR A 407 11.61 -3.81 8.43
C THR A 407 11.71 -2.98 9.72
N GLY A 408 12.91 -2.93 10.30
CA GLY A 408 13.21 -2.11 11.47
C GLY A 408 13.61 -0.68 11.11
N PHE A 409 14.02 0.07 12.12
CA PHE A 409 14.42 1.47 11.92
C PHE A 409 15.69 1.63 11.06
N ARG A 410 16.61 0.64 11.11
CA ARG A 410 17.90 0.73 10.40
C ARG A 410 17.82 0.40 8.92
N GLU A 411 16.89 -0.46 8.50
CA GLU A 411 16.83 -0.98 7.13
C GLU A 411 16.55 0.14 6.13
N THR A 412 15.64 1.06 6.44
CA THR A 412 15.41 2.22 5.56
C THR A 412 16.66 3.10 5.46
N ALA A 413 17.37 3.32 6.57
CA ALA A 413 18.60 4.10 6.55
C ALA A 413 19.71 3.40 5.72
N ALA A 414 19.85 2.08 5.85
CA ALA A 414 20.78 1.29 5.05
C ALA A 414 20.41 1.33 3.56
N LEU A 415 19.12 1.18 3.22
CA LEU A 415 18.66 1.28 1.84
C LEU A 415 18.90 2.67 1.24
N ARG A 416 18.73 3.75 2.02
CA ARG A 416 19.08 5.11 1.59
C ARG A 416 20.57 5.21 1.24
N GLU A 417 21.45 4.72 2.11
CA GLU A 417 22.89 4.77 1.88
C GLU A 417 23.30 3.94 0.65
N ILE A 418 22.83 2.69 0.53
CA ILE A 418 23.16 1.78 -0.58
C ILE A 418 22.70 2.34 -1.93
N THR A 419 21.52 2.98 -1.97
CA THR A 419 20.91 3.44 -3.23
C THR A 419 21.12 4.92 -3.53
N GLY A 420 21.82 5.64 -2.64
CA GLY A 420 22.05 7.09 -2.77
C GLY A 420 20.79 7.93 -2.58
N LYS A 421 19.77 7.38 -1.94
CA LYS A 421 18.54 8.11 -1.58
C LYS A 421 18.71 8.80 -0.23
N THR A 422 17.82 9.77 0.05
CA THR A 422 17.76 10.50 1.33
C THR A 422 16.36 10.42 1.93
N ALA A 423 16.22 10.86 3.16
CA ALA A 423 14.91 11.25 3.69
C ALA A 423 14.35 12.43 2.86
N ILE A 424 13.07 12.78 3.06
CA ILE A 424 12.52 14.01 2.45
C ILE A 424 13.38 15.23 2.83
N PRO A 425 13.48 16.27 1.99
CA PRO A 425 14.46 17.35 2.17
C PRO A 425 14.36 18.07 3.52
N GLU A 426 13.15 18.30 4.03
CA GLU A 426 12.92 18.96 5.30
C GLU A 426 13.41 18.11 6.48
N PHE A 427 13.13 16.82 6.46
CA PHE A 427 13.51 15.88 7.50
C PHE A 427 15.02 15.59 7.43
N GLN A 428 15.59 15.52 6.23
CA GLN A 428 17.02 15.37 6.04
C GLN A 428 17.79 16.52 6.72
N ARG A 429 17.38 17.78 6.51
CA ARG A 429 17.96 18.95 7.18
C ARG A 429 17.78 18.90 8.70
N TRP A 430 16.64 18.38 9.17
CA TRP A 430 16.40 18.20 10.59
C TRP A 430 17.36 17.15 11.19
N LEU A 431 17.54 16.01 10.54
CA LEU A 431 18.50 14.98 10.96
C LEU A 431 19.93 15.50 11.04
N GLU A 432 20.35 16.29 10.05
CA GLU A 432 21.68 16.92 10.03
C GLU A 432 21.85 17.95 11.16
N LYS A 433 20.83 18.78 11.40
CA LYS A 433 20.78 19.73 12.52
C LYS A 433 20.90 19.03 13.88
N MET A 434 20.23 17.88 14.05
CA MET A 434 20.28 17.07 15.27
C MET A 434 21.57 16.25 15.40
N GLY A 435 22.34 16.15 14.31
CA GLY A 435 23.59 15.40 14.24
C GLY A 435 23.39 13.88 14.18
N PHE A 436 22.23 13.41 13.74
CA PHE A 436 21.95 11.99 13.50
C PHE A 436 22.47 11.53 12.14
N VAL A 437 22.56 12.43 11.18
CA VAL A 437 23.10 12.18 9.85
C VAL A 437 24.20 13.19 9.54
N GLU A 438 25.28 12.71 8.92
CA GLU A 438 26.38 13.51 8.39
C GLU A 438 26.80 12.93 7.03
N ASN A 439 26.89 13.79 6.00
CA ASN A 439 27.25 13.36 4.64
C ASN A 439 26.38 12.19 4.10
N GLY A 440 25.08 12.20 4.41
CA GLY A 440 24.12 11.16 3.98
C GLY A 440 24.20 9.84 4.76
N ARG A 441 25.00 9.76 5.83
CA ARG A 441 25.20 8.56 6.64
C ARG A 441 24.79 8.79 8.08
N LEU A 442 24.31 7.73 8.72
CA LEU A 442 24.06 7.74 10.15
C LEU A 442 25.36 7.97 10.94
N THR A 443 25.27 8.81 11.97
CA THR A 443 26.36 9.06 12.90
C THR A 443 26.33 8.04 14.05
N LYS A 444 27.30 8.13 14.96
CA LYS A 444 27.36 7.32 16.19
C LYS A 444 26.20 7.60 17.17
N LYS A 445 25.41 8.66 16.93
CA LYS A 445 24.22 8.98 17.73
C LYS A 445 22.98 8.15 17.32
N ALA A 446 23.02 7.44 16.18
CA ALA A 446 21.92 6.60 15.75
C ALA A 446 21.68 5.48 16.78
N GLY A 447 20.43 5.27 17.15
CA GLY A 447 20.03 4.37 18.23
C GLY A 447 20.09 4.96 19.64
N ASP A 448 20.64 6.17 19.79
CA ASP A 448 20.64 6.89 21.05
C ASP A 448 19.65 8.06 21.03
N GLY A 449 18.43 7.80 21.49
CA GLY A 449 17.38 8.80 21.63
C GLY A 449 17.55 9.73 22.85
N SER A 450 18.59 9.54 23.70
CA SER A 450 18.76 10.29 24.94
C SER A 450 18.93 11.81 24.71
N SER A 451 19.50 12.19 23.58
CA SER A 451 19.62 13.62 23.19
C SER A 451 18.30 14.29 22.86
N LEU A 452 17.22 13.53 22.71
CA LEU A 452 15.85 13.99 22.46
C LEU A 452 14.96 13.93 23.70
N LEU A 453 15.47 13.53 24.87
CA LEU A 453 14.71 13.55 26.12
C LEU A 453 14.40 14.98 26.56
N PHE A 454 13.17 15.21 27.09
CA PHE A 454 12.68 16.52 27.52
C PHE A 454 11.64 16.42 28.66
#